data_17a5a3098e0a0e98c23562ec468c591c
#
_entry.id   17a5a3098e0a0e98c23562ec468c591c
#
_cell.length_a   1.000
_cell.length_b   1.000
_cell.length_c   1.000
_cell.angle_alpha   90.00
_cell.angle_beta   90.00
_cell.angle_gamma   90.00
#
_symmetry.space_group_name_H-M   'P 1'
#
loop_
_entity.id
_entity.type
_entity.pdbx_description
1 polymer ?
#
loop_
_entity_poly.entity_id
_entity_poly.type
_entity_poly.pdbx_seq_one_letter_code
_entity_poly.pdbx_strand_id
1 'polypeptide(L)'
;LMQHERKIQLSNLLTRRLALLAKPEHRAVLGGLRGIERETLRVDRHGHLAATPHPVAMGSALTHPQITTDYAEALLEFITPAEADIATTIEKLDGIHRYAYSKLGDELLWSQSMPCQLPGEEDIAIAWYGSSNLGTLKHVYRRGLALRYGKAMQCIAGIHYNYSLDERLWRVLAENEPAEKRLSKKGYQSEAY
;
A
#
# COMPACT_ATOMS: atom_id res chain seq x y z
N LEU A 1 25.11 -16.86 25.06
CA LEU A 1 24.10 -17.25 26.06
C LEU A 1 22.86 -16.35 25.99
N MET A 2 22.93 -15.04 26.23
CA MET A 2 21.77 -14.12 26.20
C MET A 2 20.95 -14.14 24.89
N GLN A 3 21.56 -14.23 23.73
CA GLN A 3 20.81 -14.31 22.45
C GLN A 3 20.07 -15.65 22.29
N HIS A 4 20.60 -16.73 22.80
CA HIS A 4 20.00 -18.06 22.77
C HIS A 4 18.79 -18.15 23.70
N GLU A 5 18.92 -17.64 24.93
CA GLU A 5 17.82 -17.56 25.89
C GLU A 5 16.67 -16.69 25.40
N ARG A 6 16.98 -15.54 24.76
CA ARG A 6 15.98 -14.66 24.16
C ARG A 6 15.23 -15.32 23.02
N LYS A 7 15.90 -16.12 22.18
CA LYS A 7 15.25 -16.92 21.12
C LYS A 7 14.30 -17.97 21.68
N ILE A 8 14.70 -18.67 22.74
CA ILE A 8 13.86 -19.70 23.39
C ILE A 8 12.62 -19.05 24.03
N GLN A 9 12.78 -17.90 24.71
CA GLN A 9 11.67 -17.17 25.32
C GLN A 9 10.66 -16.67 24.26
N LEU A 10 11.13 -16.13 23.13
CA LEU A 10 10.28 -15.69 22.03
C LEU A 10 9.53 -16.86 21.37
N SER A 11 10.20 -18.01 21.19
CA SER A 11 9.57 -19.22 20.65
C SER A 11 8.45 -19.73 21.58
N ASN A 12 8.69 -19.75 22.88
CA ASN A 12 7.69 -20.17 23.87
C ASN A 12 6.50 -19.21 23.93
N LEU A 13 6.72 -17.89 23.85
CA LEU A 13 5.68 -16.88 23.82
C LEU A 13 4.80 -17.02 22.57
N LEU A 14 5.44 -17.13 21.40
CA LEU A 14 4.74 -17.33 20.13
C LEU A 14 3.87 -18.60 20.16
N THR A 15 4.45 -19.73 20.57
CA THR A 15 3.74 -21.01 20.66
C THR A 15 2.53 -20.92 21.57
N ARG A 16 2.67 -20.25 22.73
CA ARG A 16 1.55 -20.05 23.67
C ARG A 16 0.45 -19.18 23.07
N ARG A 17 0.80 -18.06 22.42
CA ARG A 17 -0.15 -17.17 21.76
C ARG A 17 -0.86 -17.84 20.59
N LEU A 18 -0.15 -18.61 19.78
CA LEU A 18 -0.75 -19.40 18.69
C LEU A 18 -1.72 -20.45 19.23
N ALA A 19 -1.36 -21.18 20.29
CA ALA A 19 -2.25 -22.15 20.93
C ALA A 19 -3.51 -21.49 21.54
N LEU A 20 -3.38 -20.28 22.12
CA LEU A 20 -4.49 -19.48 22.60
C LEU A 20 -5.44 -19.12 21.45
N LEU A 21 -4.90 -18.56 20.37
CA LEU A 21 -5.67 -18.07 19.23
C LEU A 21 -6.28 -19.20 18.38
N ALA A 22 -5.71 -20.41 18.45
CA ALA A 22 -6.26 -21.60 17.79
C ALA A 22 -7.56 -22.12 18.42
N LYS A 23 -7.91 -21.66 19.62
CA LYS A 23 -9.14 -22.08 20.29
C LYS A 23 -10.39 -21.61 19.54
N PRO A 24 -11.44 -22.43 19.45
CA PRO A 24 -12.66 -22.08 18.70
C PRO A 24 -13.30 -20.76 19.11
N GLU A 25 -13.30 -20.44 20.41
CA GLU A 25 -13.87 -19.20 20.96
C GLU A 25 -13.15 -17.93 20.51
N HIS A 26 -11.87 -18.03 20.08
CA HIS A 26 -11.08 -16.90 19.60
C HIS A 26 -11.07 -16.77 18.06
N ARG A 27 -11.73 -17.68 17.34
CA ARG A 27 -11.72 -17.68 15.88
C ARG A 27 -12.22 -16.36 15.26
N ALA A 28 -13.18 -15.72 15.92
CA ALA A 28 -13.76 -14.45 15.45
C ALA A 28 -12.79 -13.26 15.48
N VAL A 29 -11.68 -13.35 16.25
CA VAL A 29 -10.68 -12.29 16.32
C VAL A 29 -9.46 -12.52 15.42
N LEU A 30 -9.43 -13.64 14.70
CA LEU A 30 -8.40 -13.95 13.70
C LEU A 30 -8.68 -13.28 12.34
N GLY A 31 -9.83 -12.64 12.21
CA GLY A 31 -10.15 -11.82 11.05
C GLY A 31 -9.35 -10.53 11.01
N GLY A 32 -9.46 -9.84 9.90
CA GLY A 32 -8.81 -8.54 9.70
C GLY A 32 -9.34 -7.91 8.44
N LEU A 33 -8.96 -6.65 8.23
CA LEU A 33 -9.25 -5.96 6.98
C LEU A 33 -8.00 -5.98 6.09
N ARG A 34 -8.21 -5.99 4.80
CA ARG A 34 -7.14 -5.94 3.80
C ARG A 34 -7.49 -4.97 2.69
N GLY A 35 -6.45 -4.39 2.14
CA GLY A 35 -6.53 -3.52 0.98
C GLY A 35 -5.36 -3.74 0.05
N ILE A 36 -5.50 -3.33 -1.19
CA ILE A 36 -4.45 -3.39 -2.21
C ILE A 36 -4.23 -1.98 -2.73
N GLU A 37 -2.96 -1.59 -2.83
CA GLU A 37 -2.50 -0.47 -3.62
C GLU A 37 -1.79 -1.03 -4.85
N ARG A 38 -2.23 -0.65 -6.03
CA ARG A 38 -1.68 -1.11 -7.29
C ARG A 38 -1.15 0.07 -8.09
N GLU A 39 0.15 0.13 -8.25
CA GLU A 39 0.79 1.10 -9.14
C GLU A 39 0.84 0.58 -10.56
N THR A 40 0.68 1.48 -11.54
CA THR A 40 0.76 1.15 -12.96
C THR A 40 1.09 2.37 -13.80
N LEU A 41 2.04 2.23 -14.73
CA LEU A 41 2.40 3.29 -15.65
C LEU A 41 1.34 3.43 -16.75
N ARG A 42 1.00 4.66 -17.13
CA ARG A 42 0.33 4.95 -18.38
C ARG A 42 1.36 4.95 -19.51
N VAL A 43 1.01 4.32 -20.59
CA VAL A 43 1.86 4.21 -21.78
C VAL A 43 1.07 4.50 -23.05
N ASP A 44 1.76 4.93 -24.09
CA ASP A 44 1.19 4.99 -25.44
C ASP A 44 1.03 3.58 -26.05
N ARG A 45 0.48 3.50 -27.25
CA ARG A 45 0.26 2.22 -27.97
C ARG A 45 1.56 1.53 -28.39
N HIS A 46 2.70 2.22 -28.30
CA HIS A 46 4.04 1.69 -28.62
C HIS A 46 4.82 1.25 -27.39
N GLY A 47 4.26 1.44 -26.19
CA GLY A 47 4.89 1.07 -24.93
C GLY A 47 5.84 2.13 -24.39
N HIS A 48 5.79 3.38 -24.88
CA HIS A 48 6.54 4.49 -24.29
C HIS A 48 5.77 5.09 -23.11
N LEU A 49 6.49 5.59 -22.12
CA LEU A 49 5.90 6.31 -20.99
C LEU A 49 5.03 7.47 -21.49
N ALA A 50 3.79 7.56 -20.99
CA ALA A 50 2.89 8.65 -21.34
C ALA A 50 3.44 9.99 -20.85
N ALA A 51 3.42 11.00 -21.73
CA ALA A 51 3.84 12.38 -21.42
C ALA A 51 2.67 13.30 -21.06
N THR A 52 1.44 12.79 -21.08
CA THR A 52 0.23 13.56 -20.77
C THR A 52 0.07 13.77 -19.27
N PRO A 53 -0.59 14.84 -18.81
CA PRO A 53 -0.92 15.05 -17.41
C PRO A 53 -1.93 13.98 -16.92
N HIS A 54 -2.11 13.89 -15.60
CA HIS A 54 -3.12 13.04 -14.99
C HIS A 54 -4.51 13.33 -15.61
N PRO A 55 -5.24 12.31 -16.10
CA PRO A 55 -6.51 12.51 -16.78
C PRO A 55 -7.56 13.20 -15.89
N VAL A 56 -8.01 14.37 -16.28
CA VAL A 56 -9.02 15.14 -15.52
C VAL A 56 -10.28 14.33 -15.25
N ALA A 57 -10.66 13.46 -16.19
CA ALA A 57 -11.82 12.58 -16.05
C ALA A 57 -11.69 11.52 -14.94
N MET A 58 -10.50 11.29 -14.39
CA MET A 58 -10.27 10.44 -13.21
C MET A 58 -10.38 11.21 -11.90
N GLY A 59 -10.61 12.51 -11.94
CA GLY A 59 -10.67 13.37 -10.75
C GLY A 59 -9.28 13.88 -10.34
N SER A 60 -9.20 14.43 -9.14
CA SER A 60 -7.96 15.01 -8.62
C SER A 60 -7.06 13.95 -8.01
N ALA A 61 -5.83 13.79 -8.51
CA ALA A 61 -4.83 12.92 -7.90
C ALA A 61 -4.50 13.27 -6.43
N LEU A 62 -4.77 14.51 -6.00
CA LEU A 62 -4.56 14.93 -4.61
C LEU A 62 -5.65 14.43 -3.65
N THR A 63 -6.91 14.39 -4.11
CA THR A 63 -8.07 14.22 -3.22
C THR A 63 -8.94 13.02 -3.56
N HIS A 64 -8.74 12.36 -4.70
CA HIS A 64 -9.50 11.14 -5.01
C HIS A 64 -9.09 9.99 -4.09
N PRO A 65 -10.04 9.31 -3.42
CA PRO A 65 -9.71 8.32 -2.39
C PRO A 65 -9.14 7.01 -2.93
N GLN A 66 -9.33 6.72 -4.23
CA GLN A 66 -9.01 5.43 -4.83
C GLN A 66 -8.09 5.52 -6.06
N ILE A 67 -7.91 6.72 -6.63
CA ILE A 67 -7.08 6.93 -7.82
C ILE A 67 -6.19 8.14 -7.57
N THR A 68 -4.90 7.92 -7.48
CA THR A 68 -3.88 8.95 -7.33
C THR A 68 -2.72 8.70 -8.29
N THR A 69 -1.66 9.45 -8.14
CA THR A 69 -0.35 9.17 -8.74
C THR A 69 0.65 8.88 -7.63
N ASP A 70 1.58 7.95 -7.87
CA ASP A 70 2.68 7.75 -6.94
C ASP A 70 3.81 8.77 -7.21
N TYR A 71 4.85 8.38 -7.93
CA TYR A 71 6.01 9.25 -8.15
C TYR A 71 5.92 10.07 -9.42
N ALA A 72 5.76 9.39 -10.56
CA ALA A 72 5.67 10.03 -11.87
C ALA A 72 4.23 10.43 -12.19
N GLU A 73 4.07 11.48 -12.99
CA GLU A 73 2.74 11.92 -13.47
C GLU A 73 2.00 10.80 -14.22
N ALA A 74 2.75 9.93 -14.90
CA ALA A 74 2.21 8.78 -15.60
C ALA A 74 2.03 7.54 -14.72
N LEU A 75 2.54 7.51 -13.48
CA LEU A 75 2.43 6.37 -12.58
C LEU A 75 1.15 6.50 -11.75
N LEU A 76 0.07 5.88 -12.23
CA LEU A 76 -1.19 5.80 -11.47
C LEU A 76 -1.05 4.83 -10.30
N GLU A 77 -1.72 5.15 -9.22
CA GLU A 77 -1.86 4.31 -8.04
C GLU A 77 -3.34 4.11 -7.73
N PHE A 78 -3.78 2.85 -7.70
CA PHE A 78 -5.13 2.43 -7.41
C PHE A 78 -5.22 1.86 -6.01
N ILE A 79 -6.11 2.41 -5.19
CA ILE A 79 -6.23 2.10 -3.77
C ILE A 79 -7.62 1.51 -3.50
N THR A 80 -7.69 0.26 -3.07
CA THR A 80 -8.98 -0.32 -2.67
C THR A 80 -9.38 0.15 -1.28
N PRO A 81 -10.68 0.21 -0.97
CA PRO A 81 -11.13 0.24 0.43
C PRO A 81 -10.63 -0.97 1.21
N ALA A 82 -10.58 -0.83 2.53
CA ALA A 82 -10.27 -1.93 3.43
C ALA A 82 -11.47 -2.88 3.54
N GLU A 83 -11.28 -4.17 3.21
CA GLU A 83 -12.33 -5.18 3.15
C GLU A 83 -11.99 -6.41 3.99
N ALA A 84 -13.03 -7.06 4.52
CA ALA A 84 -12.87 -8.30 5.27
C ALA A 84 -12.71 -9.53 4.35
N ASP A 85 -13.20 -9.45 3.13
CA ASP A 85 -13.19 -10.54 2.15
C ASP A 85 -12.22 -10.28 0.99
N ILE A 86 -11.46 -11.31 0.60
CA ILE A 86 -10.47 -11.23 -0.46
C ILE A 86 -11.13 -11.02 -1.82
N ALA A 87 -12.22 -11.77 -2.10
CA ALA A 87 -12.89 -11.67 -3.39
C ALA A 87 -13.47 -10.29 -3.61
N THR A 88 -14.08 -9.70 -2.58
CA THR A 88 -14.58 -8.32 -2.58
C THR A 88 -13.46 -7.30 -2.81
N THR A 89 -12.28 -7.51 -2.21
CA THR A 89 -11.12 -6.64 -2.42
C THR A 89 -10.67 -6.65 -3.88
N ILE A 90 -10.58 -7.84 -4.47
CA ILE A 90 -10.19 -8.00 -5.89
C ILE A 90 -11.26 -7.44 -6.83
N GLU A 91 -12.54 -7.67 -6.56
CA GLU A 91 -13.64 -7.10 -7.35
C GLU A 91 -13.61 -5.57 -7.38
N LYS A 92 -13.33 -4.95 -6.20
CA LYS A 92 -13.17 -3.48 -6.11
C LYS A 92 -11.97 -2.99 -6.90
N LEU A 93 -10.83 -3.67 -6.80
CA LEU A 93 -9.65 -3.32 -7.60
C LEU A 93 -9.95 -3.40 -9.10
N ASP A 94 -10.64 -4.46 -9.54
CA ASP A 94 -11.05 -4.65 -10.94
C ASP A 94 -12.03 -3.54 -11.38
N GLY A 95 -12.96 -3.14 -10.51
CA GLY A 95 -13.85 -2.00 -10.75
C GLY A 95 -13.09 -0.69 -10.98
N ILE A 96 -12.07 -0.41 -10.16
CA ILE A 96 -11.20 0.77 -10.31
C ILE A 96 -10.47 0.71 -11.66
N HIS A 97 -9.90 -0.45 -12.03
CA HIS A 97 -9.23 -0.64 -13.32
C HIS A 97 -10.18 -0.38 -14.50
N ARG A 98 -11.38 -0.96 -14.49
CA ARG A 98 -12.37 -0.75 -15.56
C ARG A 98 -12.74 0.73 -15.68
N TYR A 99 -12.93 1.42 -14.55
CA TYR A 99 -13.20 2.84 -14.56
C TYR A 99 -12.03 3.63 -15.17
N ALA A 100 -10.80 3.37 -14.72
CA ALA A 100 -9.61 4.04 -15.23
C ALA A 100 -9.46 3.80 -16.75
N TYR A 101 -9.58 2.56 -17.22
CA TYR A 101 -9.54 2.24 -18.66
C TYR A 101 -10.56 3.03 -19.47
N SER A 102 -11.75 3.27 -18.93
CA SER A 102 -12.78 4.07 -19.61
C SER A 102 -12.40 5.56 -19.77
N LYS A 103 -11.33 6.02 -19.10
CA LYS A 103 -10.89 7.43 -19.06
C LYS A 103 -9.51 7.67 -19.70
N LEU A 104 -8.81 6.61 -20.09
CA LEU A 104 -7.45 6.71 -20.62
C LEU A 104 -7.38 7.21 -22.09
N GLY A 105 -8.49 7.16 -22.84
CA GLY A 105 -8.46 7.47 -24.27
C GLY A 105 -7.61 6.45 -25.03
N ASP A 106 -6.54 6.90 -25.67
CA ASP A 106 -5.64 6.07 -26.47
C ASP A 106 -4.48 5.47 -25.66
N GLU A 107 -4.34 5.82 -24.40
CA GLU A 107 -3.30 5.27 -23.53
C GLU A 107 -3.69 3.90 -22.97
N LEU A 108 -2.67 3.15 -22.55
CA LEU A 108 -2.81 1.82 -21.93
C LEU A 108 -2.19 1.84 -20.54
N LEU A 109 -2.58 0.88 -19.71
CA LEU A 109 -1.92 0.59 -18.44
C LEU A 109 -0.87 -0.49 -18.64
N TRP A 110 0.36 -0.20 -18.23
CA TRP A 110 1.47 -1.14 -18.29
C TRP A 110 1.34 -2.19 -17.18
N SER A 111 1.27 -3.46 -17.53
CA SER A 111 0.95 -4.53 -16.59
C SER A 111 2.14 -5.02 -15.75
N GLN A 112 3.36 -4.69 -16.14
CA GLN A 112 4.57 -5.15 -15.47
C GLN A 112 5.02 -4.19 -14.38
N SER A 113 5.67 -4.70 -13.33
CA SER A 113 6.32 -3.86 -12.31
C SER A 113 7.55 -3.15 -12.85
N MET A 114 8.37 -3.84 -13.66
CA MET A 114 9.47 -3.19 -14.35
C MET A 114 8.92 -2.22 -15.40
N PRO A 115 9.51 -1.01 -15.50
CA PRO A 115 8.95 0.04 -16.33
C PRO A 115 8.94 -0.33 -17.82
N CYS A 116 8.07 0.35 -18.53
CA CYS A 116 8.02 0.39 -19.99
C CYS A 116 9.28 1.07 -20.57
N GLN A 117 9.28 1.36 -21.86
CA GLN A 117 10.33 2.17 -22.47
C GLN A 117 10.26 3.61 -21.89
N LEU A 118 11.23 3.92 -21.02
CA LEU A 118 11.35 5.24 -20.41
C LEU A 118 12.07 6.21 -21.34
N PRO A 119 11.70 7.50 -21.31
CA PRO A 119 12.51 8.58 -21.92
C PRO A 119 13.77 8.82 -21.09
N GLY A 120 14.56 9.83 -21.44
CA GLY A 120 15.65 10.31 -20.60
C GLY A 120 15.17 10.74 -19.21
N GLU A 121 16.03 10.65 -18.21
CA GLU A 121 15.72 11.03 -16.80
C GLU A 121 15.06 12.41 -16.71
N GLU A 122 15.52 13.37 -17.53
CA GLU A 122 15.01 14.75 -17.52
C GLU A 122 13.55 14.82 -17.95
N ASP A 123 13.13 13.97 -18.87
CA ASP A 123 11.81 13.98 -19.49
C ASP A 123 10.76 13.19 -18.70
N ILE A 124 11.15 12.48 -17.63
CA ILE A 124 10.19 11.84 -16.71
C ILE A 124 9.54 12.93 -15.87
N ALA A 125 8.25 13.19 -16.12
CA ALA A 125 7.48 14.17 -15.37
C ALA A 125 7.17 13.65 -13.95
N ILE A 126 7.52 14.44 -12.94
CA ILE A 126 7.18 14.19 -11.54
C ILE A 126 5.71 14.57 -11.31
N ALA A 127 4.98 13.75 -10.57
CA ALA A 127 3.56 13.95 -10.26
C ALA A 127 3.26 15.37 -9.75
N TRP A 128 2.21 15.97 -10.31
CA TRP A 128 1.74 17.30 -9.95
C TRP A 128 0.38 17.24 -9.28
N TYR A 129 0.25 17.87 -8.12
CA TYR A 129 -0.94 17.83 -7.28
C TYR A 129 -1.62 19.19 -7.11
N GLY A 130 -1.30 20.17 -7.97
CA GLY A 130 -1.79 21.53 -7.87
C GLY A 130 -0.94 22.43 -6.94
N SER A 131 -1.36 23.69 -6.81
CA SER A 131 -0.62 24.75 -6.12
C SER A 131 -0.97 24.92 -4.63
N SER A 132 -1.82 24.07 -4.06
CA SER A 132 -2.10 24.08 -2.62
C SER A 132 -0.85 23.71 -1.81
N ASN A 133 -0.80 24.08 -0.54
CA ASN A 133 0.32 23.74 0.34
C ASN A 133 0.60 22.22 0.37
N LEU A 134 -0.45 21.40 0.44
CA LEU A 134 -0.31 19.95 0.43
C LEU A 134 0.17 19.43 -0.93
N GLY A 135 -0.37 19.95 -2.03
CA GLY A 135 0.09 19.59 -3.39
C GLY A 135 1.55 19.95 -3.60
N THR A 136 1.94 21.17 -3.21
CA THR A 136 3.32 21.61 -3.27
C THR A 136 4.25 20.74 -2.41
N LEU A 137 3.85 20.41 -1.19
CA LEU A 137 4.63 19.53 -0.31
C LEU A 137 4.88 18.16 -0.94
N LYS A 138 3.83 17.52 -1.49
CA LYS A 138 3.95 16.24 -2.19
C LYS A 138 4.91 16.31 -3.38
N HIS A 139 4.86 17.38 -4.16
CA HIS A 139 5.75 17.57 -5.31
C HIS A 139 7.20 17.81 -4.89
N VAL A 140 7.44 18.68 -3.90
CA VAL A 140 8.80 18.97 -3.38
C VAL A 140 9.43 17.70 -2.77
N TYR A 141 8.67 16.89 -2.05
CA TYR A 141 9.14 15.60 -1.54
C TYR A 141 9.66 14.70 -2.68
N ARG A 142 8.90 14.58 -3.77
CA ARG A 142 9.26 13.76 -4.93
C ARG A 142 10.47 14.30 -5.68
N ARG A 143 10.65 15.62 -5.75
CA ARG A 143 11.88 16.24 -6.25
C ARG A 143 13.10 15.84 -5.39
N GLY A 144 12.93 15.76 -4.08
CA GLY A 144 13.96 15.24 -3.17
C GLY A 144 14.32 13.78 -3.44
N LEU A 145 13.34 12.93 -3.78
CA LEU A 145 13.59 11.54 -4.20
C LEU A 145 14.35 11.47 -5.52
N ALA A 146 14.01 12.32 -6.51
CA ALA A 146 14.71 12.41 -7.78
C ALA A 146 16.22 12.68 -7.59
N LEU A 147 16.54 13.63 -6.72
CA LEU A 147 17.93 14.00 -6.42
C LEU A 147 18.73 12.88 -5.73
N ARG A 148 18.07 12.03 -4.97
CA ARG A 148 18.73 10.95 -4.20
C ARG A 148 18.85 9.64 -4.98
N TYR A 149 17.85 9.29 -5.76
CA TYR A 149 17.69 7.95 -6.32
C TYR A 149 17.51 7.91 -7.84
N GLY A 150 17.37 9.08 -8.47
CA GLY A 150 17.00 9.19 -9.88
C GLY A 150 15.49 8.96 -10.11
N LYS A 151 14.98 9.41 -11.26
CA LYS A 151 13.57 9.32 -11.60
C LYS A 151 13.19 7.94 -12.16
N ALA A 152 14.09 7.30 -12.92
CA ALA A 152 13.82 6.00 -13.54
C ALA A 152 13.55 4.91 -12.49
N MET A 153 14.30 4.88 -11.39
CA MET A 153 14.08 3.95 -10.27
C MET A 153 12.69 4.10 -9.65
N GLN A 154 12.15 5.31 -9.64
CA GLN A 154 10.83 5.62 -9.09
C GLN A 154 9.68 5.25 -10.03
N CYS A 155 9.97 4.78 -11.24
CA CYS A 155 8.97 4.29 -12.19
C CYS A 155 8.72 2.77 -12.08
N ILE A 156 9.37 2.09 -11.13
CA ILE A 156 9.06 0.69 -10.81
C ILE A 156 7.72 0.66 -10.08
N ALA A 157 6.75 -0.03 -10.66
CA ALA A 157 5.38 -0.10 -10.16
C ALA A 157 5.22 -1.24 -9.15
N GLY A 158 4.75 -0.92 -7.95
CA GLY A 158 4.53 -1.86 -6.87
C GLY A 158 3.11 -2.42 -6.80
N ILE A 159 2.97 -3.49 -6.02
CA ILE A 159 1.68 -3.94 -5.49
C ILE A 159 1.86 -4.05 -3.98
N HIS A 160 1.16 -3.20 -3.23
CA HIS A 160 1.18 -3.22 -1.78
C HIS A 160 -0.06 -3.97 -1.27
N TYR A 161 0.17 -4.90 -0.37
CA TYR A 161 -0.89 -5.59 0.34
C TYR A 161 -0.94 -5.08 1.77
N ASN A 162 -2.00 -4.36 2.09
CA ASN A 162 -2.24 -3.81 3.42
C ASN A 162 -3.12 -4.78 4.21
N TYR A 163 -2.75 -5.04 5.46
CA TYR A 163 -3.51 -5.90 6.35
C TYR A 163 -3.58 -5.31 7.75
N SER A 164 -4.77 -5.25 8.31
CA SER A 164 -4.98 -4.85 9.70
C SER A 164 -5.58 -6.00 10.52
N LEU A 165 -5.06 -6.20 11.70
CA LEU A 165 -5.57 -7.18 12.66
C LEU A 165 -6.87 -6.67 13.30
N ASP A 166 -7.75 -7.59 13.70
CA ASP A 166 -8.95 -7.25 14.45
C ASP A 166 -8.56 -6.64 15.80
N GLU A 167 -9.14 -5.50 16.12
CA GLU A 167 -8.87 -4.76 17.36
C GLU A 167 -9.16 -5.59 18.64
N ARG A 168 -10.09 -6.54 18.56
CA ARG A 168 -10.43 -7.45 19.66
C ARG A 168 -9.30 -8.42 20.00
N LEU A 169 -8.39 -8.67 19.05
CA LEU A 169 -7.22 -9.53 19.27
C LEU A 169 -6.39 -9.06 20.48
N TRP A 170 -6.17 -7.76 20.58
CA TRP A 170 -5.35 -7.19 21.65
C TRP A 170 -5.95 -7.40 23.03
N ARG A 171 -7.29 -7.41 23.12
CA ARG A 171 -8.01 -7.74 24.36
C ARG A 171 -7.84 -9.19 24.74
N VAL A 172 -8.04 -10.11 23.77
CA VAL A 172 -7.84 -11.54 24.00
C VAL A 172 -6.44 -11.86 24.51
N LEU A 173 -5.41 -11.24 23.90
CA LEU A 173 -4.03 -11.39 24.36
C LEU A 173 -3.87 -10.87 25.80
N ALA A 174 -4.37 -9.66 26.10
CA ALA A 174 -4.24 -9.05 27.41
C ALA A 174 -4.94 -9.85 28.52
N GLU A 175 -6.14 -10.36 28.26
CA GLU A 175 -6.93 -11.15 29.25
C GLU A 175 -6.26 -12.48 29.59
N ASN A 176 -5.48 -13.06 28.68
CA ASN A 176 -4.80 -14.34 28.83
C ASN A 176 -3.31 -14.23 29.22
N GLU A 177 -2.83 -13.03 29.48
CA GLU A 177 -1.49 -12.83 30.06
C GLU A 177 -1.58 -12.65 31.58
N PRO A 178 -0.58 -13.13 32.35
CA PRO A 178 -0.45 -12.80 33.77
C PRO A 178 -0.46 -11.28 33.99
N ALA A 179 -1.06 -10.82 35.08
CA ALA A 179 -1.28 -9.39 35.33
C ALA A 179 0.01 -8.56 35.23
N GLU A 180 1.13 -9.10 35.76
CA GLU A 180 2.46 -8.48 35.75
C GLU A 180 3.09 -8.40 34.35
N LYS A 181 2.56 -9.15 33.35
CA LYS A 181 3.04 -9.17 31.95
C LYS A 181 2.09 -8.52 30.98
N ARG A 182 0.95 -8.01 31.47
CA ARG A 182 -0.03 -7.35 30.60
C ARG A 182 0.52 -6.04 30.07
N LEU A 183 0.49 -5.93 28.75
CA LEU A 183 0.81 -4.70 28.06
C LEU A 183 -0.44 -3.86 27.80
N SER A 184 -0.27 -2.58 27.57
CA SER A 184 -1.31 -1.77 26.95
C SER A 184 -1.57 -2.23 25.53
N LYS A 185 -2.71 -1.84 24.94
CA LYS A 185 -2.99 -2.09 23.50
C LYS A 185 -1.82 -1.65 22.61
N LYS A 186 -1.27 -0.46 22.83
CA LYS A 186 -0.09 0.04 22.10
C LYS A 186 1.15 -0.82 22.32
N GLY A 187 1.33 -1.38 23.51
CA GLY A 187 2.42 -2.30 23.80
C GLY A 187 2.33 -3.58 22.99
N TYR A 188 1.15 -4.21 22.91
CA TYR A 188 0.95 -5.39 22.06
C TYR A 188 1.12 -5.08 20.57
N GLN A 189 0.63 -3.94 20.11
CA GLN A 189 0.82 -3.50 18.73
C GLN A 189 2.30 -3.30 18.41
N SER A 190 3.06 -2.67 19.33
CA SER A 190 4.50 -2.46 19.16
C SER A 190 5.32 -3.76 19.17
N GLU A 191 4.86 -4.81 19.88
CA GLU A 191 5.50 -6.13 19.83
C GLU A 191 5.22 -6.90 18.54
N ALA A 192 4.11 -6.60 17.88
CA ALA A 192 3.68 -7.28 16.66
C ALA A 192 4.37 -6.72 15.39
N TYR A 193 4.89 -5.50 15.46
CA TYR A 193 5.64 -4.82 14.39
C TYR A 193 7.14 -4.80 14.71
#